data_73b734f7b5d60c1bf43c9bf5e1bcf8d7
#
_entry.id   73b734f7b5d60c1bf43c9bf5e1bcf8d7
#
_cell.length_a   1.000
_cell.length_b   1.000
_cell.length_c   1.000
_cell.angle_alpha   90.00
_cell.angle_beta   90.00
_cell.angle_gamma   90.00
#
_symmetry.space_group_name_H-M   'P 1'
#
loop_
_entity.id
_entity.type
_entity.pdbx_description
1 polymer ?
#
loop_
_entity_poly.entity_id
_entity_poly.type
_entity_poly.pdbx_seq_one_letter_code
_entity_poly.pdbx_strand_id
1 'polypeptide(L)'
;VMAEKMAHVFAERGDHALIFRGDDGLDELTIATTSRLWEAVDGKLTEYRFDPTEYGLQNAPLEQLRGGDAEYNAGVFRAILAGEGEAPKSPLRAIHDAVLINAAAGLVAYRPTNGESFETRFTQALADARESIASGAAERVLNAWVEFSEKHAEA
;
A
#
# COMPACT_ATOMS: atom_id res chain seq x y z
N VAL A 1 3.21 15.94 15.29
CA VAL A 1 3.54 15.53 13.91
C VAL A 1 2.31 15.80 13.03
N MET A 2 2.49 16.16 11.76
CA MET A 2 1.35 16.52 10.88
C MET A 2 0.39 15.35 10.70
N ALA A 3 0.93 14.14 10.48
CA ALA A 3 0.14 12.93 10.33
C ALA A 3 -0.86 12.70 11.49
N GLU A 4 -0.42 12.84 12.73
CA GLU A 4 -1.28 12.71 13.91
C GLU A 4 -2.40 13.75 13.96
N LYS A 5 -2.11 15.00 13.57
CA LYS A 5 -3.14 16.06 13.48
C LYS A 5 -4.18 15.74 12.40
N MET A 6 -3.74 15.23 11.25
CA MET A 6 -4.65 14.79 10.19
C MET A 6 -5.54 13.64 10.68
N ALA A 7 -4.97 12.68 11.40
CA ALA A 7 -5.70 11.54 11.95
C ALA A 7 -6.83 12.00 12.91
N HIS A 8 -6.56 12.98 13.78
CA HIS A 8 -7.60 13.56 14.63
C HIS A 8 -8.73 14.21 13.83
N VAL A 9 -8.41 14.94 12.75
CA VAL A 9 -9.43 15.56 11.89
C VAL A 9 -10.35 14.50 11.27
N PHE A 10 -9.80 13.39 10.77
CA PHE A 10 -10.60 12.30 10.21
C PHE A 10 -11.47 11.62 11.27
N ALA A 11 -10.93 11.40 12.48
CA ALA A 11 -11.70 10.84 13.59
C ALA A 11 -12.86 11.77 14.00
N GLU A 12 -12.62 13.10 14.14
CA GLU A 12 -13.66 14.08 14.46
C GLU A 12 -14.77 14.16 13.40
N ARG A 13 -14.43 13.92 12.14
CA ARG A 13 -15.39 13.87 11.03
C ARG A 13 -16.19 12.56 10.98
N GLY A 14 -15.77 11.53 11.72
CA GLY A 14 -16.35 10.20 11.68
C GLY A 14 -15.97 9.39 10.44
N ASP A 15 -14.89 9.78 9.75
CA ASP A 15 -14.40 9.06 8.59
C ASP A 15 -13.69 7.75 9.01
N HIS A 16 -13.71 6.73 8.14
CA HIS A 16 -12.78 5.61 8.24
C HIS A 16 -11.52 5.94 7.42
N ALA A 17 -10.39 6.09 8.10
CA ALA A 17 -9.14 6.48 7.47
C ALA A 17 -7.93 5.83 8.14
N LEU A 18 -6.92 5.52 7.35
CA LEU A 18 -5.58 5.17 7.81
C LEU A 18 -4.62 6.30 7.43
N ILE A 19 -3.89 6.80 8.41
CA ILE A 19 -2.83 7.77 8.22
C ILE A 19 -1.54 7.13 8.70
N PHE A 20 -0.50 7.18 7.91
CA PHE A 20 0.76 6.54 8.27
C PHE A 20 1.98 7.34 7.80
N ARG A 21 3.13 7.02 8.40
CA ARG A 21 4.41 7.59 8.07
C ARG A 21 5.52 6.61 8.47
N GLY A 22 6.46 6.38 7.55
CA GLY A 22 7.67 5.61 7.84
C GLY A 22 8.56 6.30 8.90
N ASP A 23 9.20 5.50 9.74
CA ASP A 23 10.19 6.01 10.71
C ASP A 23 11.47 6.53 9.99
N ASP A 24 11.68 6.14 8.74
CA ASP A 24 12.68 6.68 7.80
C ASP A 24 12.28 8.02 7.17
N GLY A 25 11.04 8.45 7.37
CA GLY A 25 10.50 9.71 6.87
C GLY A 25 9.67 9.58 5.60
N LEU A 26 9.53 8.37 5.04
CA LEU A 26 8.65 8.11 3.90
C LEU A 26 7.19 8.46 4.27
N ASP A 27 6.45 9.05 3.35
CA ASP A 27 5.04 9.41 3.50
C ASP A 27 4.08 8.25 3.19
N GLU A 28 4.63 7.03 3.08
CA GLU A 28 3.93 5.77 2.89
C GLU A 28 4.36 4.75 3.96
N LEU A 29 3.71 3.57 3.99
CA LEU A 29 4.24 2.43 4.73
C LEU A 29 5.56 2.01 4.09
N THR A 30 6.61 1.94 4.91
CA THR A 30 7.94 1.56 4.43
C THR A 30 8.24 0.08 4.67
N ILE A 31 9.08 -0.49 3.81
CA ILE A 31 9.69 -1.80 4.02
C ILE A 31 11.12 -1.70 4.58
N ALA A 32 11.68 -0.50 4.70
CA ALA A 32 13.06 -0.31 5.16
C ALA A 32 13.18 -0.40 6.69
N THR A 33 12.11 -0.02 7.40
CA THR A 33 12.01 -0.01 8.85
C THR A 33 10.54 -0.08 9.26
N THR A 34 10.22 0.32 10.47
CA THR A 34 8.83 0.42 10.96
C THR A 34 8.15 1.69 10.51
N SER A 35 6.83 1.73 10.62
CA SER A 35 6.00 2.91 10.39
C SER A 35 5.08 3.17 11.59
N ARG A 36 4.75 4.43 11.83
CA ARG A 36 3.65 4.81 12.70
C ARG A 36 2.36 4.89 11.88
N LEU A 37 1.30 4.32 12.40
CA LEU A 37 0.00 4.26 11.76
C LEU A 37 -1.09 4.70 12.73
N TRP A 38 -2.01 5.52 12.28
CA TRP A 38 -3.21 5.95 13.00
C TRP A 38 -4.44 5.53 12.24
N GLU A 39 -5.32 4.80 12.89
CA GLU A 39 -6.61 4.42 12.34
C GLU A 39 -7.72 5.24 12.99
N ALA A 40 -8.46 5.97 12.18
CA ALA A 40 -9.70 6.64 12.56
C ALA A 40 -10.88 5.76 12.15
N VAL A 41 -11.71 5.35 13.11
CA VAL A 41 -12.92 4.54 12.88
C VAL A 41 -13.97 4.93 13.90
N ASP A 42 -15.21 5.19 13.46
CA ASP A 42 -16.35 5.51 14.32
C ASP A 42 -16.06 6.63 15.36
N GLY A 43 -15.33 7.65 14.94
CA GLY A 43 -14.95 8.77 15.80
C GLY A 43 -13.83 8.45 16.79
N LYS A 44 -13.24 7.26 16.75
CA LYS A 44 -12.13 6.85 17.60
C LYS A 44 -10.84 6.84 16.82
N LEU A 45 -9.75 7.17 17.50
CA LEU A 45 -8.39 7.13 16.96
C LEU A 45 -7.59 6.08 17.71
N THR A 46 -6.99 5.16 16.96
CA THR A 46 -6.07 4.14 17.50
C THR A 46 -4.72 4.28 16.81
N GLU A 47 -3.65 4.28 17.59
CA GLU A 47 -2.28 4.30 17.06
C GLU A 47 -1.68 2.89 17.08
N TYR A 48 -1.00 2.53 16.00
CA TYR A 48 -0.27 1.28 15.86
C TYR A 48 1.18 1.55 15.43
N ARG A 49 2.05 0.64 15.78
CA ARG A 49 3.37 0.50 15.17
C ARG A 49 3.29 -0.64 14.16
N PHE A 50 3.59 -0.34 12.92
CA PHE A 50 3.62 -1.31 11.84
C PHE A 50 5.05 -1.75 11.58
N ASP A 51 5.29 -3.06 11.60
CA ASP A 51 6.56 -3.68 11.22
C ASP A 51 6.31 -4.65 10.07
N PRO A 52 6.87 -4.43 8.87
CA PRO A 52 6.64 -5.31 7.72
C PRO A 52 7.10 -6.75 7.98
N THR A 53 8.04 -6.98 8.90
CA THR A 53 8.54 -8.33 9.20
C THR A 53 7.51 -9.20 9.92
N GLU A 54 6.58 -8.60 10.67
CA GLU A 54 5.47 -9.31 11.32
C GLU A 54 4.48 -9.90 10.31
N TYR A 55 4.50 -9.41 9.06
CA TYR A 55 3.68 -9.89 7.95
C TYR A 55 4.46 -10.77 6.96
N GLY A 56 5.64 -11.27 7.36
CA GLY A 56 6.46 -12.18 6.56
C GLY A 56 7.21 -11.52 5.42
N LEU A 57 7.35 -10.20 5.44
CA LEU A 57 8.15 -9.44 4.49
C LEU A 57 9.57 -9.25 5.02
N GLN A 58 10.50 -8.99 4.13
CA GLN A 58 11.90 -8.72 4.51
C GLN A 58 12.20 -7.24 4.38
N ASN A 59 12.93 -6.70 5.35
CA ASN A 59 13.40 -5.34 5.24
C ASN A 59 14.37 -5.20 4.05
N ALA A 60 14.22 -4.10 3.33
CA ALA A 60 15.09 -3.75 2.21
C ALA A 60 15.49 -2.28 2.32
N PRO A 61 16.72 -1.91 1.92
CA PRO A 61 17.17 -0.53 1.91
C PRO A 61 16.27 0.37 1.05
N LEU A 62 16.03 1.60 1.50
CA LEU A 62 15.17 2.58 0.80
C LEU A 62 15.66 2.88 -0.62
N GLU A 63 16.97 2.75 -0.86
CA GLU A 63 17.56 2.91 -2.19
C GLU A 63 16.99 1.94 -3.24
N GLN A 64 16.50 0.77 -2.81
CA GLN A 64 15.86 -0.20 -3.71
C GLN A 64 14.46 0.23 -4.16
N LEU A 65 13.87 1.25 -3.52
CA LEU A 65 12.60 1.84 -3.93
C LEU A 65 12.77 3.05 -4.85
N ARG A 66 14.02 3.39 -5.20
CA ARG A 66 14.27 4.57 -6.02
C ARG A 66 13.66 4.40 -7.41
N GLY A 67 12.78 5.31 -7.76
CA GLY A 67 12.20 5.44 -9.10
C GLY A 67 13.12 6.18 -10.08
N GLY A 68 12.63 6.35 -11.30
CA GLY A 68 13.25 7.09 -12.38
C GLY A 68 12.27 8.07 -13.02
N ASP A 69 12.41 8.28 -14.33
CA ASP A 69 11.45 9.03 -15.10
C ASP A 69 10.12 8.28 -15.28
N ALA A 70 9.14 8.90 -15.92
CA ALA A 70 7.80 8.33 -16.08
C ALA A 70 7.81 7.02 -16.88
N GLU A 71 8.65 6.91 -17.91
CA GLU A 71 8.76 5.71 -18.74
C GLU A 71 9.33 4.54 -17.94
N TYR A 72 10.42 4.78 -17.21
CA TYR A 72 11.01 3.78 -16.31
C TYR A 72 10.00 3.31 -15.25
N ASN A 73 9.33 4.25 -14.55
CA ASN A 73 8.37 3.91 -13.50
C ASN A 73 7.15 3.15 -14.06
N ALA A 74 6.66 3.51 -15.25
CA ALA A 74 5.60 2.77 -15.93
C ALA A 74 6.02 1.34 -16.27
N GLY A 75 7.27 1.15 -16.71
CA GLY A 75 7.85 -0.18 -16.97
C GLY A 75 7.93 -1.02 -15.70
N VAL A 76 8.45 -0.46 -14.62
CA VAL A 76 8.50 -1.14 -13.30
C VAL A 76 7.11 -1.51 -12.81
N PHE A 77 6.14 -0.59 -12.92
CA PHE A 77 4.77 -0.84 -12.49
C PHE A 77 4.13 -2.00 -13.26
N ARG A 78 4.29 -2.05 -14.59
CA ARG A 78 3.82 -3.18 -15.41
C ARG A 78 4.50 -4.50 -15.03
N ALA A 79 5.80 -4.49 -14.80
CA ALA A 79 6.55 -5.68 -14.38
C ALA A 79 6.05 -6.22 -13.01
N ILE A 80 5.76 -5.33 -12.06
CA ILE A 80 5.16 -5.71 -10.77
C ILE A 80 3.79 -6.37 -10.98
N LEU A 81 2.91 -5.78 -11.80
CA LEU A 81 1.58 -6.35 -12.06
C LEU A 81 1.63 -7.65 -12.87
N ALA A 82 2.69 -7.89 -13.65
CA ALA A 82 2.97 -9.16 -14.31
C ALA A 82 3.59 -10.23 -13.36
N GLY A 83 3.80 -9.91 -12.07
CA GLY A 83 4.33 -10.83 -11.06
C GLY A 83 5.84 -10.95 -11.01
N GLU A 84 6.61 -10.13 -11.75
CA GLU A 84 8.06 -10.24 -11.81
C GLU A 84 8.77 -9.95 -10.47
N GLY A 85 8.10 -9.23 -9.55
CA GLY A 85 8.59 -8.94 -8.20
C GLY A 85 8.44 -10.08 -7.18
N GLU A 86 7.68 -11.13 -7.50
CA GLU A 86 7.28 -12.15 -6.52
C GLU A 86 8.44 -13.06 -6.09
N ALA A 87 9.37 -13.36 -6.99
CA ALA A 87 10.48 -14.24 -6.68
C ALA A 87 11.41 -13.63 -5.60
N PRO A 88 11.89 -14.44 -4.62
CA PRO A 88 12.69 -13.95 -3.50
C PRO A 88 13.99 -13.23 -3.87
N LYS A 89 14.52 -13.52 -5.06
CA LYS A 89 15.76 -12.92 -5.59
C LYS A 89 15.49 -11.92 -6.73
N SER A 90 14.24 -11.54 -6.94
CA SER A 90 13.92 -10.54 -7.95
C SER A 90 14.55 -9.19 -7.58
N PRO A 91 15.15 -8.47 -8.52
CA PRO A 91 15.58 -7.09 -8.28
C PRO A 91 14.39 -6.14 -7.98
N LEU A 92 13.16 -6.55 -8.32
CA LEU A 92 11.94 -5.80 -8.05
C LEU A 92 11.26 -6.19 -6.74
N ARG A 93 11.83 -7.12 -5.96
CA ARG A 93 11.21 -7.65 -4.73
C ARG A 93 10.86 -6.55 -3.73
N ALA A 94 11.76 -5.62 -3.49
CA ALA A 94 11.53 -4.52 -2.58
C ALA A 94 10.35 -3.63 -3.02
N ILE A 95 10.29 -3.29 -4.30
CA ILE A 95 9.20 -2.48 -4.86
C ILE A 95 7.88 -3.24 -4.79
N HIS A 96 7.89 -4.54 -5.16
CA HIS A 96 6.72 -5.40 -5.05
C HIS A 96 6.16 -5.44 -3.62
N ASP A 97 7.01 -5.66 -2.62
CA ASP A 97 6.61 -5.72 -1.23
C ASP A 97 6.08 -4.36 -0.72
N ALA A 98 6.69 -3.24 -1.12
CA ALA A 98 6.19 -1.90 -0.81
C ALA A 98 4.81 -1.64 -1.44
N VAL A 99 4.60 -2.04 -2.69
CA VAL A 99 3.29 -1.94 -3.36
C VAL A 99 2.24 -2.76 -2.61
N LEU A 100 2.57 -3.99 -2.22
CA LEU A 100 1.63 -4.86 -1.52
C LEU A 100 1.18 -4.30 -0.17
N ILE A 101 2.09 -3.79 0.67
CA ILE A 101 1.70 -3.27 1.99
C ILE A 101 0.86 -1.99 1.87
N ASN A 102 1.17 -1.12 0.91
CA ASN A 102 0.39 0.09 0.70
C ASN A 102 -0.98 -0.21 0.06
N ALA A 103 -1.08 -1.18 -0.84
CA ALA A 103 -2.35 -1.68 -1.36
C ALA A 103 -3.20 -2.32 -0.25
N ALA A 104 -2.59 -3.12 0.63
CA ALA A 104 -3.27 -3.71 1.78
C ALA A 104 -3.81 -2.63 2.74
N ALA A 105 -3.03 -1.59 3.03
CA ALA A 105 -3.51 -0.45 3.82
C ALA A 105 -4.73 0.23 3.19
N GLY A 106 -4.72 0.43 1.87
CA GLY A 106 -5.88 0.95 1.13
C GLY A 106 -7.12 0.05 1.27
N LEU A 107 -6.95 -1.27 1.18
CA LEU A 107 -8.04 -2.24 1.37
C LEU A 107 -8.59 -2.21 2.80
N VAL A 108 -7.73 -2.08 3.82
CA VAL A 108 -8.16 -1.97 5.23
C VAL A 108 -8.97 -0.70 5.45
N ALA A 109 -8.54 0.44 4.90
CA ALA A 109 -9.29 1.69 5.01
C ALA A 109 -10.64 1.66 4.27
N TYR A 110 -10.71 0.93 3.15
CA TYR A 110 -11.91 0.84 2.33
C TYR A 110 -12.99 -0.09 2.91
N ARG A 111 -12.59 -1.17 3.60
CA ARG A 111 -13.50 -2.23 4.08
C ARG A 111 -14.04 -1.94 5.48
N PRO A 112 -15.27 -2.39 5.81
CA PRO A 112 -15.77 -2.30 7.18
C PRO A 112 -14.90 -3.14 8.12
N THR A 113 -14.78 -2.70 9.39
CA THR A 113 -13.95 -3.38 10.40
C THR A 113 -14.53 -4.70 10.88
N ASN A 114 -15.85 -4.84 10.89
CA ASN A 114 -16.60 -6.01 11.38
C ASN A 114 -16.22 -6.45 12.81
N GLY A 115 -15.59 -5.56 13.60
CA GLY A 115 -15.10 -5.87 14.94
C GLY A 115 -13.79 -6.67 14.98
N GLU A 116 -13.14 -6.90 13.84
CA GLU A 116 -11.85 -7.60 13.77
C GLU A 116 -10.68 -6.68 14.14
N SER A 117 -9.60 -7.28 14.63
CA SER A 117 -8.37 -6.53 14.92
C SER A 117 -7.73 -5.97 13.64
N PHE A 118 -6.92 -4.92 13.78
CA PHE A 118 -6.14 -4.37 12.67
C PHE A 118 -5.26 -5.44 12.02
N GLU A 119 -4.56 -6.23 12.81
CA GLU A 119 -3.64 -7.28 12.35
C GLU A 119 -4.36 -8.33 11.50
N THR A 120 -5.55 -8.76 11.92
CA THR A 120 -6.37 -9.72 11.16
C THR A 120 -6.78 -9.14 9.82
N ARG A 121 -7.32 -7.91 9.82
CA ARG A 121 -7.76 -7.21 8.61
C ARG A 121 -6.60 -6.93 7.66
N PHE A 122 -5.44 -6.53 8.18
CA PHE A 122 -4.27 -6.27 7.36
C PHE A 122 -3.69 -7.54 6.74
N THR A 123 -3.63 -8.65 7.50
CA THR A 123 -3.20 -9.96 7.00
C THR A 123 -4.08 -10.42 5.84
N GLN A 124 -5.40 -10.30 5.98
CA GLN A 124 -6.33 -10.65 4.90
C GLN A 124 -6.17 -9.73 3.69
N ALA A 125 -6.08 -8.42 3.92
CA ALA A 125 -5.88 -7.43 2.86
C ALA A 125 -4.57 -7.65 2.08
N LEU A 126 -3.50 -8.04 2.78
CA LEU A 126 -2.22 -8.37 2.15
C LEU A 126 -2.33 -9.63 1.28
N ALA A 127 -3.07 -10.65 1.73
CA ALA A 127 -3.34 -11.84 0.92
C ALA A 127 -4.15 -11.49 -0.34
N ASP A 128 -5.16 -10.65 -0.21
CA ASP A 128 -5.99 -10.21 -1.34
C ASP A 128 -5.21 -9.34 -2.34
N ALA A 129 -4.29 -8.49 -1.85
CA ALA A 129 -3.40 -7.71 -2.71
C ALA A 129 -2.46 -8.62 -3.53
N ARG A 130 -1.90 -9.66 -2.90
CA ARG A 130 -1.09 -10.69 -3.59
C ARG A 130 -1.91 -11.42 -4.64
N GLU A 131 -3.11 -11.87 -4.29
CA GLU A 131 -4.00 -12.57 -5.21
C GLU A 131 -4.40 -11.69 -6.41
N SER A 132 -4.59 -10.38 -6.19
CA SER A 132 -4.91 -9.44 -7.27
C SER A 132 -3.80 -9.36 -8.33
N ILE A 133 -2.53 -9.48 -7.92
CA ILE A 133 -1.39 -9.56 -8.85
C ILE A 133 -1.33 -10.96 -9.46
N ALA A 134 -1.31 -12.01 -8.64
CA ALA A 134 -1.13 -13.40 -9.09
C ALA A 134 -2.19 -13.86 -10.09
N SER A 135 -3.45 -13.42 -9.93
CA SER A 135 -4.53 -13.71 -10.88
C SER A 135 -4.53 -12.82 -12.14
N GLY A 136 -3.65 -11.83 -12.23
CA GLY A 136 -3.62 -10.82 -13.29
C GLY A 136 -4.80 -9.83 -13.23
N ALA A 137 -5.56 -9.80 -12.13
CA ALA A 137 -6.70 -8.88 -11.99
C ALA A 137 -6.26 -7.42 -12.02
N ALA A 138 -5.19 -7.09 -11.30
CA ALA A 138 -4.63 -5.74 -11.26
C ALA A 138 -4.13 -5.27 -12.65
N GLU A 139 -3.48 -6.15 -13.40
CA GLU A 139 -3.00 -5.84 -14.76
C GLU A 139 -4.18 -5.56 -15.71
N ARG A 140 -5.24 -6.36 -15.64
CA ARG A 140 -6.45 -6.12 -16.44
C ARG A 140 -7.09 -4.77 -16.15
N VAL A 141 -7.14 -4.36 -14.87
CA VAL A 141 -7.68 -3.05 -14.48
C VAL A 141 -6.80 -1.91 -15.02
N LEU A 142 -5.47 -2.03 -14.92
CA LEU A 142 -4.55 -1.04 -15.50
C LEU A 142 -4.78 -0.87 -17.01
N ASN A 143 -4.85 -1.99 -17.74
CA ASN A 143 -5.03 -1.94 -19.19
C ASN A 143 -6.37 -1.30 -19.60
N ALA A 144 -7.46 -1.63 -18.87
CA ALA A 144 -8.76 -1.00 -19.10
C ALA A 144 -8.75 0.49 -18.77
N TRP A 145 -8.03 0.91 -17.72
CA TRP A 145 -7.88 2.31 -17.36
C TRP A 145 -7.07 3.10 -18.39
N VAL A 146 -5.98 2.55 -18.89
CA VAL A 146 -5.18 3.16 -19.96
C VAL A 146 -6.04 3.34 -21.22
N GLU A 147 -6.74 2.29 -21.67
CA GLU A 147 -7.63 2.36 -22.83
C GLU A 147 -8.74 3.43 -22.67
N PHE A 148 -9.34 3.49 -21.47
CA PHE A 148 -10.34 4.52 -21.17
C PHE A 148 -9.75 5.93 -21.24
N SER A 149 -8.56 6.14 -20.65
CA SER A 149 -7.89 7.43 -20.61
C SER A 149 -7.51 7.91 -22.02
N GLU A 150 -6.98 7.02 -22.87
CA GLU A 150 -6.63 7.33 -24.24
C GLU A 150 -7.85 7.77 -25.07
N LYS A 151 -8.98 7.07 -24.93
CA LYS A 151 -10.24 7.43 -25.60
C LYS A 151 -10.82 8.79 -25.18
N HIS A 152 -10.46 9.28 -23.98
CA HIS A 152 -11.01 10.53 -23.43
C HIS A 152 -9.97 11.65 -23.30
N ALA A 153 -8.75 11.44 -23.78
CA ALA A 153 -7.69 12.46 -23.74
C ALA A 153 -7.90 13.62 -24.71
N GLU A 154 -8.78 13.44 -25.71
CA GLU A 154 -9.08 14.43 -26.74
C GLU A 154 -10.41 15.19 -26.50
N ALA A 155 -11.04 14.98 -25.35
CA ALA A 155 -12.28 15.66 -24.95
C ALA A 155 -11.98 16.77 -23.93
#